data_ad2523b701920f28af5b27d03e49833f
#
_entry.id   ad2523b701920f28af5b27d03e49833f
#
_cell.length_a   1.000
_cell.length_b   1.000
_cell.length_c   1.000
_cell.angle_alpha   90.00
_cell.angle_beta   90.00
_cell.angle_gamma   90.00
#
_symmetry.space_group_name_H-M   'P 1'
#
loop_
_entity.id
_entity.type
_entity.pdbx_description
1 polymer ?
#
loop_
_entity_poly.entity_id
_entity_poly.type
_entity_poly.pdbx_seq_one_letter_code
_entity_poly.pdbx_strand_id
1 'polypeptide(L)'
;MGQNSPYKLTEFLHILITAALTPDFINNTCVKTQPAPNGQTVFNRLLECSHEKIELAFNKITESLFKKVKTFLRNRKVVLAFDTIYEPFYGDENANNFWIHEYKPVNGCIGCFIFITVSIVVGEEKFILGSLPVPRHWNKADYVEKLIKQARKYVKIEACLFDRGFNSYELIHRLKKLRVGHQIFWNELF
;
A
#
# COMPACT_ATOMS: atom_id res chain seq x y z
N MET A 1 9.03 -16.67 15.24
CA MET A 1 9.14 -16.04 16.57
C MET A 1 10.09 -16.87 17.41
N GLY A 2 11.11 -16.23 18.03
CA GLY A 2 11.97 -16.94 18.96
C GLY A 2 11.14 -17.48 20.12
N GLN A 3 11.47 -18.69 20.57
CA GLN A 3 10.73 -19.44 21.60
C GLN A 3 10.58 -18.72 22.97
N ASN A 4 11.20 -17.55 23.17
CA ASN A 4 11.27 -16.83 24.45
C ASN A 4 10.60 -15.44 24.46
N SER A 5 9.72 -15.11 23.51
CA SER A 5 9.00 -13.82 23.60
C SER A 5 7.80 -13.97 24.53
N PRO A 6 7.66 -13.12 25.59
CA PRO A 6 6.48 -13.14 26.44
C PRO A 6 5.22 -12.66 25.72
N TYR A 7 5.37 -12.04 24.55
CA TYR A 7 4.28 -11.47 23.78
C TYR A 7 3.90 -12.33 22.58
N LYS A 8 2.59 -12.45 22.31
CA LYS A 8 2.03 -13.18 21.18
C LYS A 8 2.03 -12.30 19.92
N LEU A 9 1.99 -12.93 18.74
CA LEU A 9 1.88 -12.21 17.46
C LEU A 9 0.65 -11.28 17.41
N THR A 10 -0.45 -11.70 18.01
CA THR A 10 -1.69 -10.91 18.08
C THR A 10 -1.52 -9.59 18.80
N GLU A 11 -0.67 -9.51 19.83
CA GLU A 11 -0.39 -8.28 20.58
C GLU A 11 0.40 -7.28 19.72
N PHE A 12 1.40 -7.78 18.96
CA PHE A 12 2.13 -6.95 17.99
C PHE A 12 1.21 -6.40 16.90
N LEU A 13 0.37 -7.26 16.30
CA LEU A 13 -0.59 -6.84 15.28
C LEU A 13 -1.59 -5.84 15.83
N HIS A 14 -2.07 -6.03 17.06
CA HIS A 14 -2.97 -5.08 17.71
C HIS A 14 -2.32 -3.70 17.84
N ILE A 15 -1.08 -3.62 18.29
CA ILE A 15 -0.35 -2.34 18.38
C ILE A 15 -0.23 -1.67 17.01
N LEU A 16 0.21 -2.42 15.99
CA LEU A 16 0.38 -1.86 14.63
C LEU A 16 -0.93 -1.36 14.04
N ILE A 17 -2.01 -2.13 14.18
CA ILE A 17 -3.34 -1.75 13.69
C ILE A 17 -3.85 -0.53 14.48
N THR A 18 -3.71 -0.51 15.79
CA THR A 18 -4.17 0.61 16.63
C THR A 18 -3.39 1.88 16.27
N ALA A 19 -2.07 1.83 16.15
CA ALA A 19 -1.25 2.97 15.75
C ALA A 19 -1.66 3.52 14.38
N ALA A 20 -1.94 2.62 13.41
CA ALA A 20 -2.40 3.03 12.07
C ALA A 20 -3.80 3.66 12.08
N LEU A 21 -4.72 3.19 12.93
CA LEU A 21 -6.08 3.70 13.02
C LEU A 21 -6.20 5.01 13.82
N THR A 22 -5.30 5.23 14.80
CA THR A 22 -5.32 6.42 15.67
C THR A 22 -4.31 7.48 15.28
N PRO A 23 -3.75 7.50 14.08
CA PRO A 23 -2.52 8.13 13.61
C PRO A 23 -1.56 8.54 14.74
N ASP A 24 -1.13 7.57 15.53
CA ASP A 24 -0.25 7.77 16.69
C ASP A 24 1.09 7.03 16.50
N PHE A 25 2.11 7.49 17.22
CA PHE A 25 3.41 6.81 17.22
C PHE A 25 3.31 5.45 17.94
N ILE A 26 4.04 4.46 17.44
CA ILE A 26 4.07 3.10 18.02
C ILE A 26 4.40 3.13 19.53
N ASN A 27 5.36 3.95 19.95
CA ASN A 27 5.70 4.09 21.38
C ASN A 27 4.52 4.54 22.22
N ASN A 28 3.78 5.57 21.78
CA ASN A 28 2.62 6.08 22.49
C ASN A 28 1.49 5.05 22.53
N THR A 29 1.28 4.35 21.41
CA THR A 29 0.29 3.28 21.33
C THR A 29 0.62 2.15 22.29
N CYS A 30 1.88 1.73 22.40
CA CYS A 30 2.32 0.73 23.38
C CYS A 30 2.04 1.15 24.83
N VAL A 31 2.24 2.42 25.17
CA VAL A 31 1.95 2.96 26.51
C VAL A 31 0.45 2.94 26.81
N LYS A 32 -0.39 3.29 25.82
CA LYS A 32 -1.85 3.37 25.97
C LYS A 32 -2.54 2.00 25.96
N THR A 33 -1.92 0.97 25.36
CA THR A 33 -2.53 -0.35 25.11
C THR A 33 -1.93 -1.42 26.06
N GLN A 34 -2.02 -1.21 27.36
CA GLN A 34 -1.51 -2.18 28.33
C GLN A 34 -2.43 -3.42 28.46
N PRO A 35 -1.90 -4.67 28.57
CA PRO A 35 -0.48 -5.04 28.46
C PRO A 35 0.00 -5.09 26.99
N ALA A 36 1.14 -4.47 26.72
CA ALA A 36 1.72 -4.41 25.38
C ALA A 36 3.26 -4.49 25.45
N PRO A 37 3.93 -4.96 24.38
CA PRO A 37 5.37 -4.79 24.25
C PRO A 37 5.72 -3.31 24.21
N ASN A 38 6.92 -2.94 24.67
CA ASN A 38 7.40 -1.57 24.47
C ASN A 38 7.70 -1.30 22.99
N GLY A 39 7.71 -0.02 22.60
CA GLY A 39 7.88 0.36 21.20
C GLY A 39 9.19 -0.14 20.60
N GLN A 40 10.30 -0.15 21.36
CA GLN A 40 11.57 -0.67 20.88
C GLN A 40 11.49 -2.16 20.55
N THR A 41 10.76 -2.94 21.33
CA THR A 41 10.52 -4.36 21.05
C THR A 41 9.72 -4.54 19.75
N VAL A 42 8.73 -3.67 19.50
CA VAL A 42 7.96 -3.68 18.24
C VAL A 42 8.86 -3.34 17.06
N PHE A 43 9.68 -2.28 17.15
CA PHE A 43 10.63 -1.90 16.11
C PHE A 43 11.64 -3.00 15.82
N ASN A 44 12.25 -3.61 16.84
CA ASN A 44 13.20 -4.70 16.65
C ASN A 44 12.56 -5.87 15.90
N ARG A 45 11.30 -6.20 16.19
CA ARG A 45 10.58 -7.26 15.47
C ARG A 45 10.27 -6.88 14.02
N LEU A 46 9.95 -5.62 13.75
CA LEU A 46 9.75 -5.14 12.37
C LEU A 46 11.05 -5.21 11.57
N LEU A 47 12.19 -4.87 12.16
CA LEU A 47 13.51 -4.96 11.52
C LEU A 47 13.93 -6.40 11.18
N GLU A 48 13.43 -7.40 11.90
CA GLU A 48 13.63 -8.82 11.58
C GLU A 48 12.79 -9.30 10.38
N CYS A 49 11.84 -8.49 9.93
CA CYS A 49 10.99 -8.83 8.78
C CYS A 49 11.72 -8.51 7.48
N SER A 50 12.03 -9.52 6.67
CA SER A 50 12.53 -9.26 5.33
C SER A 50 11.42 -8.67 4.44
N HIS A 51 11.83 -7.94 3.40
CA HIS A 51 10.92 -7.31 2.46
C HIS A 51 9.95 -8.33 1.85
N GLU A 52 10.44 -9.51 1.48
CA GLU A 52 9.64 -10.59 0.90
C GLU A 52 8.56 -11.10 1.87
N LYS A 53 8.87 -11.18 3.17
CA LYS A 53 7.88 -11.57 4.21
C LYS A 53 6.78 -10.53 4.34
N ILE A 54 7.14 -9.25 4.27
CA ILE A 54 6.19 -8.14 4.31
C ILE A 54 5.29 -8.20 3.06
N GLU A 55 5.87 -8.31 1.87
CA GLU A 55 5.11 -8.42 0.62
C GLU A 55 4.16 -9.64 0.64
N LEU A 56 4.64 -10.79 1.12
CA LEU A 56 3.81 -11.99 1.26
C LEU A 56 2.64 -11.79 2.22
N ALA A 57 2.87 -11.10 3.35
CA ALA A 57 1.81 -10.79 4.32
C ALA A 57 0.76 -9.87 3.71
N PHE A 58 1.17 -8.80 3.03
CA PHE A 58 0.26 -7.91 2.30
C PHE A 58 -0.55 -8.64 1.24
N ASN A 59 0.09 -9.52 0.45
CA ASN A 59 -0.60 -10.33 -0.56
C ASN A 59 -1.68 -11.23 0.07
N LYS A 60 -1.41 -11.86 1.22
CA LYS A 60 -2.38 -12.69 1.95
C LYS A 60 -3.55 -11.87 2.51
N ILE A 61 -3.25 -10.69 3.06
CA ILE A 61 -4.29 -9.76 3.56
C ILE A 61 -5.19 -9.34 2.39
N THR A 62 -4.59 -8.90 1.29
CA THR A 62 -5.30 -8.50 0.08
C THR A 62 -6.18 -9.64 -0.44
N GLU A 63 -5.65 -10.86 -0.52
CA GLU A 63 -6.41 -12.03 -0.95
C GLU A 63 -7.63 -12.31 -0.03
N SER A 64 -7.43 -12.20 1.28
CA SER A 64 -8.50 -12.38 2.27
C SER A 64 -9.59 -11.31 2.14
N LEU A 65 -9.20 -10.05 1.94
CA LEU A 65 -10.13 -8.94 1.70
C LEU A 65 -10.92 -9.15 0.41
N PHE A 66 -10.25 -9.55 -0.68
CA PHE A 66 -10.92 -9.82 -1.95
C PHE A 66 -11.95 -10.95 -1.85
N LYS A 67 -11.67 -12.01 -1.12
CA LYS A 67 -12.65 -13.08 -0.91
C LYS A 67 -13.93 -12.56 -0.27
N LYS A 68 -13.83 -11.62 0.69
CA LYS A 68 -14.97 -10.96 1.32
C LYS A 68 -15.70 -10.01 0.37
N VAL A 69 -14.94 -9.15 -0.31
CA VAL A 69 -15.48 -8.16 -1.26
C VAL A 69 -16.15 -8.84 -2.45
N LYS A 70 -15.65 -9.97 -2.92
CA LYS A 70 -16.28 -10.74 -4.02
C LYS A 70 -17.73 -11.11 -3.73
N THR A 71 -18.04 -11.50 -2.50
CA THR A 71 -19.42 -11.83 -2.08
C THR A 71 -20.31 -10.58 -2.13
N PHE A 72 -19.80 -9.43 -1.71
CA PHE A 72 -20.48 -8.14 -1.77
C PHE A 72 -20.72 -7.66 -3.22
N LEU A 73 -19.74 -7.82 -4.09
CA LEU A 73 -19.81 -7.36 -5.49
C LEU A 73 -20.70 -8.21 -6.39
N ARG A 74 -21.13 -9.40 -5.98
CA ARG A 74 -22.07 -10.28 -6.72
C ARG A 74 -21.78 -10.37 -8.22
N ASN A 75 -20.53 -10.54 -8.63
CA ASN A 75 -20.09 -10.57 -10.03
C ASN A 75 -20.24 -9.24 -10.82
N ARG A 76 -20.50 -8.12 -10.19
CA ARG A 76 -20.52 -6.82 -10.86
C ARG A 76 -19.14 -6.49 -11.41
N LYS A 77 -19.12 -5.73 -12.50
CA LYS A 77 -17.90 -5.10 -12.97
C LYS A 77 -17.56 -3.95 -12.02
N VAL A 78 -16.28 -3.74 -11.79
CA VAL A 78 -15.79 -2.71 -10.87
C VAL A 78 -14.86 -1.73 -11.59
N VAL A 79 -14.85 -0.51 -11.11
CA VAL A 79 -13.86 0.50 -11.49
C VAL A 79 -12.71 0.43 -10.49
N LEU A 80 -11.48 0.39 -11.00
CA LEU A 80 -10.27 0.48 -10.18
C LEU A 80 -9.74 1.92 -10.23
N ALA A 81 -9.47 2.51 -9.07
CA ALA A 81 -8.77 3.79 -8.98
C ALA A 81 -7.34 3.57 -8.50
N PHE A 82 -6.40 4.17 -9.20
CA PHE A 82 -4.96 4.13 -8.86
C PHE A 82 -4.51 5.48 -8.34
N ASP A 83 -3.73 5.44 -7.27
CA ASP A 83 -3.19 6.62 -6.63
C ASP A 83 -1.75 6.40 -6.18
N THR A 84 -1.00 7.48 -6.01
CA THR A 84 0.38 7.46 -5.53
C THR A 84 0.44 8.12 -4.15
N ILE A 85 0.85 7.36 -3.14
CA ILE A 85 1.04 7.86 -1.78
C ILE A 85 2.52 8.17 -1.57
N TYR A 86 2.79 9.34 -1.03
CA TYR A 86 4.13 9.82 -0.68
C TYR A 86 4.26 9.88 0.83
N GLU A 87 5.11 9.03 1.40
CA GLU A 87 5.39 9.02 2.84
C GLU A 87 6.72 9.73 3.10
N PRO A 88 6.73 10.92 3.75
CA PRO A 88 7.95 11.70 3.96
C PRO A 88 8.99 10.94 4.78
N PHE A 89 10.25 11.04 4.38
CA PHE A 89 11.38 10.47 5.09
C PHE A 89 12.23 11.57 5.73
N TYR A 90 12.47 11.44 7.04
CA TYR A 90 13.22 12.39 7.86
C TYR A 90 14.51 11.79 8.45
N GLY A 91 14.97 10.65 7.94
CA GLY A 91 16.15 9.96 8.43
C GLY A 91 17.47 10.57 7.98
N ASP A 92 18.53 9.77 7.98
CA ASP A 92 19.85 10.20 7.55
C ASP A 92 19.88 10.49 6.04
N GLU A 93 20.39 11.66 5.65
CA GLU A 93 20.54 12.09 4.26
C GLU A 93 21.50 11.18 3.46
N ASN A 94 22.45 10.56 4.15
CA ASN A 94 23.39 9.60 3.57
C ASN A 94 22.86 8.15 3.54
N ALA A 95 21.63 7.92 3.99
CA ALA A 95 21.02 6.60 3.93
C ALA A 95 20.84 6.17 2.46
N ASN A 96 21.78 5.36 1.97
CA ASN A 96 21.69 4.77 0.63
C ASN A 96 20.62 3.68 0.62
N ASN A 97 19.36 4.11 0.73
CA ASN A 97 18.21 3.22 0.75
C ASN A 97 17.53 3.25 -0.61
N PHE A 98 17.50 2.09 -1.27
CA PHE A 98 16.89 1.88 -2.58
C PHE A 98 15.41 2.30 -2.67
N TRP A 99 14.71 2.38 -1.55
CA TRP A 99 13.29 2.74 -1.46
C TRP A 99 13.04 4.22 -1.22
N ILE A 100 14.08 5.02 -0.92
CA ILE A 100 13.94 6.45 -0.68
C ILE A 100 14.11 7.20 -1.99
N HIS A 101 13.10 7.95 -2.37
CA HIS A 101 13.11 8.85 -3.52
C HIS A 101 13.57 10.23 -3.10
N GLU A 102 14.27 10.94 -3.99
CA GLU A 102 14.77 12.31 -3.75
C GLU A 102 13.65 13.35 -3.75
N TYR A 103 12.44 12.98 -4.17
CA TYR A 103 11.28 13.86 -4.13
C TYR A 103 10.93 14.22 -2.69
N LYS A 104 10.73 15.53 -2.43
CA LYS A 104 10.42 16.08 -1.11
C LYS A 104 8.98 16.60 -1.10
N PRO A 105 8.01 15.78 -0.67
CA PRO A 105 6.59 16.17 -0.67
C PRO A 105 6.26 17.23 0.39
N VAL A 106 7.07 17.33 1.45
CA VAL A 106 6.88 18.24 2.59
C VAL A 106 8.19 18.94 2.92
N ASN A 107 8.11 20.20 3.36
CA ASN A 107 9.28 20.95 3.83
C ASN A 107 9.95 20.25 5.01
N GLY A 108 11.28 20.16 4.99
CA GLY A 108 12.09 19.53 6.04
C GLY A 108 12.28 18.03 5.90
N CYS A 109 11.59 17.33 4.99
CA CYS A 109 11.93 15.96 4.70
C CYS A 109 13.16 15.86 3.79
N ILE A 110 13.87 14.74 3.88
CA ILE A 110 15.09 14.48 3.08
C ILE A 110 14.72 13.75 1.78
N GLY A 111 13.65 13.01 1.80
CA GLY A 111 13.10 12.29 0.67
C GLY A 111 11.74 11.70 1.02
N CYS A 112 11.29 10.72 0.26
CA CYS A 112 10.04 10.00 0.58
C CYS A 112 10.08 8.55 0.13
N PHE A 113 9.28 7.72 0.80
CA PHE A 113 8.84 6.45 0.25
C PHE A 113 7.63 6.68 -0.65
N ILE A 114 7.58 5.95 -1.75
CA ILE A 114 6.46 6.01 -2.69
C ILE A 114 5.73 4.67 -2.70
N PHE A 115 4.41 4.72 -2.63
CA PHE A 115 3.54 3.56 -2.77
C PHE A 115 2.55 3.81 -3.91
N ILE A 116 2.32 2.79 -4.74
CA ILE A 116 1.16 2.78 -5.63
C ILE A 116 0.06 1.98 -4.97
N THR A 117 -1.10 2.58 -4.86
CA THR A 117 -2.30 1.96 -4.32
C THR A 117 -3.32 1.71 -5.43
N VAL A 118 -4.13 0.67 -5.24
CA VAL A 118 -5.29 0.40 -6.06
C VAL A 118 -6.52 0.21 -5.17
N SER A 119 -7.59 0.90 -5.51
CA SER A 119 -8.87 0.81 -4.81
C SER A 119 -9.97 0.38 -5.77
N ILE A 120 -10.97 -0.34 -5.27
CA ILE A 120 -12.27 -0.50 -5.95
C ILE A 120 -13.14 0.70 -5.59
N VAL A 121 -13.81 1.24 -6.61
CA VAL A 121 -14.88 2.25 -6.44
C VAL A 121 -16.20 1.61 -6.82
N VAL A 122 -17.15 1.59 -5.88
CA VAL A 122 -18.51 1.06 -6.08
C VAL A 122 -19.50 2.03 -5.46
N GLY A 123 -20.15 2.85 -6.27
CA GLY A 123 -20.96 3.98 -5.79
C GLY A 123 -20.09 4.95 -5.00
N GLU A 124 -20.45 5.23 -3.75
CA GLU A 124 -19.69 6.09 -2.82
C GLU A 124 -18.64 5.34 -2.00
N GLU A 125 -18.63 4.02 -2.09
CA GLU A 125 -17.73 3.16 -1.30
C GLU A 125 -16.39 2.96 -2.00
N LYS A 126 -15.29 3.04 -1.23
CA LYS A 126 -13.93 2.78 -1.68
C LYS A 126 -13.30 1.67 -0.84
N PHE A 127 -12.74 0.67 -1.51
CA PHE A 127 -12.04 -0.43 -0.86
C PHE A 127 -10.61 -0.53 -1.39
N ILE A 128 -9.62 -0.29 -0.54
CA ILE A 128 -8.21 -0.49 -0.93
C ILE A 128 -7.97 -1.98 -1.12
N LEU A 129 -7.51 -2.34 -2.30
CA LEU A 129 -7.23 -3.72 -2.70
C LEU A 129 -5.78 -4.10 -2.60
N GLY A 130 -4.91 -3.14 -2.66
CA GLY A 130 -3.48 -3.38 -2.62
C GLY A 130 -2.69 -2.11 -2.62
N SER A 131 -1.49 -2.21 -2.06
CA SER A 131 -0.48 -1.17 -2.07
C SER A 131 0.86 -1.84 -2.31
N LEU A 132 1.67 -1.27 -3.19
CA LEU A 132 3.02 -1.75 -3.48
C LEU A 132 4.02 -0.63 -3.26
N PRO A 133 5.07 -0.86 -2.46
CA PRO A 133 6.18 0.07 -2.38
C PRO A 133 6.93 0.10 -3.71
N VAL A 134 7.43 1.25 -4.07
CA VAL A 134 8.09 1.51 -5.34
C VAL A 134 9.55 1.89 -5.11
N PRO A 135 10.52 1.19 -5.71
CA PRO A 135 11.92 1.51 -5.56
C PRO A 135 12.30 2.76 -6.37
N ARG A 136 13.45 3.36 -6.03
CA ARG A 136 13.94 4.63 -6.61
C ARG A 136 13.97 4.66 -8.15
N HIS A 137 14.36 3.55 -8.78
CA HIS A 137 14.43 3.42 -10.25
C HIS A 137 13.31 2.52 -10.75
N TRP A 138 12.11 3.03 -10.86
CA TRP A 138 10.94 2.27 -11.17
C TRP A 138 10.15 2.80 -12.39
N ASN A 139 9.37 1.91 -12.96
CA ASN A 139 8.43 2.26 -14.01
C ASN A 139 6.99 2.09 -13.49
N LYS A 140 6.22 3.17 -13.45
CA LYS A 140 4.82 3.16 -13.00
C LYS A 140 3.99 2.08 -13.69
N ALA A 141 4.22 1.87 -14.98
CA ALA A 141 3.46 0.93 -15.78
C ALA A 141 3.61 -0.51 -15.29
N ASP A 142 4.80 -0.91 -14.79
CA ASP A 142 5.03 -2.25 -14.26
C ASP A 142 4.18 -2.53 -13.02
N TYR A 143 4.12 -1.57 -12.11
CA TYR A 143 3.38 -1.69 -10.84
C TYR A 143 1.87 -1.67 -11.07
N VAL A 144 1.39 -0.77 -11.94
CA VAL A 144 -0.01 -0.74 -12.35
C VAL A 144 -0.41 -2.06 -13.00
N GLU A 145 0.40 -2.59 -13.91
CA GLU A 145 0.14 -3.87 -14.56
C GLU A 145 0.10 -5.03 -13.53
N LYS A 146 1.05 -5.06 -12.57
CA LYS A 146 1.08 -6.06 -11.48
C LYS A 146 -0.21 -6.01 -10.66
N LEU A 147 -0.65 -4.81 -10.26
CA LEU A 147 -1.88 -4.62 -9.47
C LEU A 147 -3.14 -4.97 -10.26
N ILE A 148 -3.23 -4.62 -11.54
CA ILE A 148 -4.34 -5.02 -12.42
C ILE A 148 -4.42 -6.55 -12.54
N LYS A 149 -3.29 -7.21 -12.78
CA LYS A 149 -3.23 -8.68 -12.86
C LYS A 149 -3.65 -9.33 -11.55
N GLN A 150 -3.26 -8.75 -10.42
CA GLN A 150 -3.67 -9.22 -9.10
C GLN A 150 -5.19 -9.03 -8.90
N ALA A 151 -5.72 -7.84 -9.19
CA ALA A 151 -7.15 -7.55 -9.04
C ALA A 151 -8.03 -8.46 -9.92
N ARG A 152 -7.61 -8.78 -11.14
CA ARG A 152 -8.32 -9.67 -12.07
C ARG A 152 -8.55 -11.09 -11.55
N LYS A 153 -7.76 -11.55 -10.60
CA LYS A 153 -7.98 -12.86 -9.96
C LYS A 153 -9.27 -12.88 -9.13
N TYR A 154 -9.76 -11.72 -8.73
CA TYR A 154 -10.86 -11.60 -7.78
C TYR A 154 -12.07 -10.86 -8.32
N VAL A 155 -11.88 -9.89 -9.22
CA VAL A 155 -12.93 -9.01 -9.73
C VAL A 155 -12.90 -8.88 -11.25
N LYS A 156 -14.09 -8.59 -11.84
CA LYS A 156 -14.21 -8.19 -13.24
C LYS A 156 -14.00 -6.69 -13.33
N ILE A 157 -12.94 -6.26 -14.01
CA ILE A 157 -12.59 -4.85 -14.15
C ILE A 157 -13.36 -4.27 -15.35
N GLU A 158 -14.08 -3.18 -15.12
CA GLU A 158 -14.72 -2.39 -16.14
C GLU A 158 -13.76 -1.34 -16.71
N ALA A 159 -13.19 -0.53 -15.82
CA ALA A 159 -12.27 0.54 -16.17
C ALA A 159 -11.25 0.78 -15.05
N CYS A 160 -10.16 1.45 -15.41
CA CYS A 160 -9.17 1.97 -14.48
C CYS A 160 -9.14 3.49 -14.54
N LEU A 161 -9.15 4.15 -13.38
CA LEU A 161 -9.06 5.59 -13.21
C LEU A 161 -7.65 5.93 -12.70
N PHE A 162 -7.08 6.97 -13.25
CA PHE A 162 -5.74 7.46 -12.90
C PHE A 162 -5.76 8.97 -12.77
N ASP A 163 -4.92 9.51 -11.89
CA ASP A 163 -4.60 10.92 -11.91
C ASP A 163 -3.65 11.28 -13.08
N ARG A 164 -3.40 12.57 -13.31
CA ARG A 164 -2.50 13.06 -14.36
C ARG A 164 -1.05 12.56 -14.20
N GLY A 165 -0.63 12.24 -12.98
CA GLY A 165 0.72 11.75 -12.67
C GLY A 165 1.02 10.37 -13.26
N PHE A 166 -0.01 9.66 -13.70
CA PHE A 166 0.11 8.37 -14.40
C PHE A 166 0.13 8.51 -15.93
N ASN A 167 -0.01 9.72 -16.48
CA ASN A 167 -0.06 9.90 -17.93
C ASN A 167 1.32 9.60 -18.56
N SER A 168 1.45 8.43 -19.16
CA SER A 168 2.62 8.02 -19.93
C SER A 168 2.21 7.14 -21.12
N TYR A 169 2.94 7.28 -22.21
CA TYR A 169 2.72 6.47 -23.41
C TYR A 169 2.80 4.97 -23.10
N GLU A 170 3.77 4.58 -22.29
CA GLU A 170 3.98 3.19 -21.92
C GLU A 170 2.81 2.61 -21.13
N LEU A 171 2.29 3.35 -20.14
CA LEU A 171 1.13 2.90 -19.38
C LEU A 171 -0.09 2.74 -20.28
N ILE A 172 -0.37 3.73 -21.13
CA ILE A 172 -1.50 3.66 -22.08
C ILE A 172 -1.37 2.46 -23.01
N HIS A 173 -0.16 2.20 -23.54
CA HIS A 173 0.10 1.03 -24.38
C HIS A 173 -0.18 -0.28 -23.64
N ARG A 174 0.28 -0.41 -22.40
CA ARG A 174 0.05 -1.62 -21.58
C ARG A 174 -1.44 -1.81 -21.23
N LEU A 175 -2.16 -0.75 -20.90
CA LEU A 175 -3.60 -0.82 -20.64
C LEU A 175 -4.39 -1.29 -21.86
N LYS A 176 -4.03 -0.80 -23.06
CA LYS A 176 -4.61 -1.29 -24.32
C LYS A 176 -4.30 -2.77 -24.55
N LYS A 177 -3.05 -3.21 -24.32
CA LYS A 177 -2.66 -4.62 -24.41
C LYS A 177 -3.42 -5.49 -23.40
N LEU A 178 -3.66 -4.99 -22.22
CA LEU A 178 -4.47 -5.66 -21.20
C LEU A 178 -5.98 -5.63 -21.51
N ARG A 179 -6.43 -4.89 -22.53
CA ARG A 179 -7.84 -4.71 -22.87
C ARG A 179 -8.67 -4.22 -21.67
N VAL A 180 -8.18 -3.19 -21.00
CA VAL A 180 -8.86 -2.54 -19.88
C VAL A 180 -9.26 -1.14 -20.31
N GLY A 181 -10.54 -0.78 -20.11
CA GLY A 181 -11.00 0.61 -20.22
C GLY A 181 -10.22 1.48 -19.23
N HIS A 182 -9.85 2.68 -19.63
CA HIS A 182 -9.12 3.58 -18.73
C HIS A 182 -9.50 5.03 -18.98
N GLN A 183 -9.41 5.83 -17.92
CA GLN A 183 -9.57 7.27 -17.93
C GLN A 183 -8.48 7.91 -17.08
N ILE A 184 -7.83 8.92 -17.62
CA ILE A 184 -6.82 9.72 -16.92
C ILE A 184 -7.45 11.09 -16.67
N PHE A 185 -7.52 11.50 -15.42
CA PHE A 185 -8.06 12.79 -15.04
C PHE A 185 -6.94 13.83 -15.02
N TRP A 186 -7.24 15.00 -15.61
CA TRP A 186 -6.30 16.13 -15.68
C TRP A 186 -6.37 17.04 -14.45
N ASN A 187 -7.49 16.98 -13.71
CA ASN A 187 -7.68 17.70 -12.45
C ASN A 187 -7.47 16.74 -11.29
N GLU A 188 -7.01 17.27 -10.15
CA GLU A 188 -6.90 16.49 -8.91
C GLU A 188 -8.29 15.95 -8.54
N LEU A 189 -8.37 14.64 -8.33
CA LEU A 189 -9.62 13.94 -8.00
C LEU A 189 -10.00 14.09 -6.51
N PHE A 190 -9.15 14.77 -5.70
CA PHE A 190 -9.34 14.90 -4.26
C PHE A 190 -8.75 16.22 -3.74
#